data_8cc60c38a840caa7d003b19b2888e176
#
_entry.id   8cc60c38a840caa7d003b19b2888e176
#
_cell.length_a   1.000
_cell.length_b   1.000
_cell.length_c   1.000
_cell.angle_alpha   90.00
_cell.angle_beta   90.00
_cell.angle_gamma   90.00
#
_symmetry.space_group_name_H-M   'P 1'
#
loop_
_entity.id
_entity.type
_entity.pdbx_description
1 polymer ?
#
loop_
_entity_poly.entity_id
_entity_poly.type
_entity_poly.pdbx_seq_one_letter_code
_entity_poly.pdbx_strand_id
1 'polypeptide(L)'
;MKNMTIKKETLTDKDFKIIKKWIKDNNIEYLEKATKEKLSNLTEFTINRDYNIPKEFFKLKNIKKLGIINRKIIPKEIYSLKNLEILFIVSYKRGYKIDKIPDGITKLKKLNTLRLSYNNLTEFPKELCDLVNLQSLMFSDSKINKFPEEISKLKNLKEFDLSGNGLISLPDTICDLENLEVLNMSNNGIKTFPKNMSKLKNLKELNLWNNNFIEFPEELCNLVNIEKLVLSGNRINKFPESISKLKKLKELDLSGNKLNNLPKDISNLKNLKELNLWNNNLLELPEELYNLKNLEILNISYNKIKNLSEKISNLNKLKELSASGNKLKILPKNINKLKELNTIDLADNKFKEFPKELCSLINLKEIDLSLNKIKKAPKNITNIKKLEKLDISN
;
A
#
# COMPACT_ATOMS: atom_id res chain seq x y z
N MET A 1 6.06 6.87 -56.13
CA MET A 1 5.73 6.49 -54.74
C MET A 1 4.28 6.86 -54.48
N LYS A 2 3.38 5.87 -54.43
CA LYS A 2 1.95 6.12 -54.15
C LYS A 2 1.79 6.40 -52.69
N ASN A 3 1.38 7.61 -52.31
CA ASN A 3 0.91 7.96 -50.98
C ASN A 3 -0.27 7.06 -50.63
N MET A 4 -0.03 6.00 -49.84
CA MET A 4 -1.10 5.29 -49.14
C MET A 4 -1.61 6.19 -48.02
N THR A 5 -2.62 6.98 -48.35
CA THR A 5 -3.43 7.68 -47.35
C THR A 5 -4.12 6.60 -46.51
N ILE A 6 -3.64 6.36 -45.30
CA ILE A 6 -4.34 5.52 -44.30
C ILE A 6 -5.69 6.19 -44.11
N LYS A 7 -6.76 5.65 -44.66
CA LYS A 7 -8.14 6.07 -44.39
C LYS A 7 -8.32 5.89 -42.85
N LYS A 8 -8.30 7.01 -42.10
CA LYS A 8 -8.83 7.02 -40.76
C LYS A 8 -10.25 6.47 -40.83
N GLU A 9 -10.50 5.30 -40.25
CA GLU A 9 -11.87 4.79 -40.06
C GLU A 9 -12.62 5.79 -39.21
N THR A 10 -13.31 6.72 -39.83
CA THR A 10 -14.11 7.73 -39.15
C THR A 10 -15.46 7.13 -38.78
N LEU A 11 -15.96 7.48 -37.62
CA LEU A 11 -17.29 7.12 -37.17
C LEU A 11 -18.33 7.48 -38.25
N THR A 12 -19.17 6.53 -38.72
CA THR A 12 -20.20 6.83 -39.71
C THR A 12 -21.33 7.61 -39.05
N ASP A 13 -22.18 8.30 -39.87
CA ASP A 13 -23.35 9.02 -39.33
C ASP A 13 -24.36 8.07 -38.69
N LYS A 14 -24.47 6.85 -39.22
CA LYS A 14 -25.30 5.80 -38.63
C LYS A 14 -24.78 5.41 -37.24
N ASP A 15 -23.48 5.16 -37.11
CA ASP A 15 -22.87 4.81 -35.83
C ASP A 15 -23.04 5.94 -34.81
N PHE A 16 -22.82 7.19 -35.27
CA PHE A 16 -22.99 8.37 -34.42
C PHE A 16 -24.42 8.48 -33.91
N LYS A 17 -25.44 8.30 -34.73
CA LYS A 17 -26.85 8.33 -34.29
C LYS A 17 -27.15 7.25 -33.25
N ILE A 18 -26.63 6.04 -33.41
CA ILE A 18 -26.80 4.95 -32.47
C ILE A 18 -26.16 5.26 -31.14
N ILE A 19 -24.91 5.75 -31.14
CA ILE A 19 -24.18 6.11 -29.92
C ILE A 19 -24.87 7.29 -29.21
N LYS A 20 -25.34 8.30 -29.95
CA LYS A 20 -26.06 9.46 -29.40
C LYS A 20 -27.37 9.07 -28.73
N LYS A 21 -28.16 8.17 -29.35
CA LYS A 21 -29.36 7.63 -28.76
C LYS A 21 -29.03 6.91 -27.46
N TRP A 22 -28.02 6.04 -27.47
CA TRP A 22 -27.59 5.31 -26.30
C TRP A 22 -27.11 6.25 -25.16
N ILE A 23 -26.36 7.32 -25.47
CA ILE A 23 -25.93 8.34 -24.52
C ILE A 23 -27.15 8.96 -23.83
N LYS A 24 -28.18 9.34 -24.61
CA LYS A 24 -29.43 9.95 -24.11
C LYS A 24 -30.22 8.97 -23.26
N ASP A 25 -30.43 7.74 -23.75
CA ASP A 25 -31.20 6.69 -23.08
C ASP A 25 -30.59 6.30 -21.70
N ASN A 26 -29.30 6.59 -21.51
CA ASN A 26 -28.56 6.28 -20.30
C ASN A 26 -28.17 7.51 -19.47
N ASN A 27 -28.70 8.70 -19.82
CA ASN A 27 -28.46 9.97 -19.09
C ASN A 27 -26.95 10.26 -18.90
N ILE A 28 -26.16 10.12 -19.97
CA ILE A 28 -24.72 10.43 -19.96
C ILE A 28 -24.56 11.93 -20.27
N GLU A 29 -24.91 12.77 -19.31
CA GLU A 29 -25.10 14.22 -19.46
C GLU A 29 -23.93 14.92 -20.14
N TYR A 30 -22.69 14.61 -19.76
CA TYR A 30 -21.49 15.28 -20.31
C TYR A 30 -21.21 14.97 -21.79
N LEU A 31 -21.88 13.96 -22.37
CA LEU A 31 -21.81 13.60 -23.78
C LEU A 31 -23.11 13.88 -24.55
N GLU A 32 -24.17 14.27 -23.91
CA GLU A 32 -25.46 14.53 -24.59
C GLU A 32 -25.35 15.57 -25.69
N LYS A 33 -24.54 16.61 -25.49
CA LYS A 33 -24.27 17.66 -26.48
C LYS A 33 -23.04 17.41 -27.34
N ALA A 34 -22.41 16.20 -27.26
CA ALA A 34 -21.20 15.93 -28.00
C ALA A 34 -21.46 15.84 -29.51
N THR A 35 -20.63 16.49 -30.30
CA THR A 35 -20.59 16.37 -31.76
C THR A 35 -19.97 15.04 -32.17
N LYS A 36 -20.12 14.65 -33.44
CA LYS A 36 -19.47 13.48 -33.99
C LYS A 36 -17.95 13.53 -33.87
N GLU A 37 -17.38 14.71 -34.08
CA GLU A 37 -15.94 14.95 -33.92
C GLU A 37 -15.51 14.77 -32.45
N LYS A 38 -16.24 15.35 -31.51
CA LYS A 38 -15.98 15.21 -30.07
C LYS A 38 -16.02 13.74 -29.65
N LEU A 39 -17.00 12.96 -30.10
CA LEU A 39 -17.07 11.51 -29.81
C LEU A 39 -15.92 10.75 -30.47
N SER A 40 -15.58 11.06 -31.72
CA SER A 40 -14.46 10.41 -32.42
C SER A 40 -13.12 10.65 -31.75
N ASN A 41 -12.95 11.79 -31.09
CA ASN A 41 -11.74 12.17 -30.34
C ASN A 41 -11.79 11.80 -28.87
N LEU A 42 -12.81 11.07 -28.40
CA LEU A 42 -12.92 10.65 -27.02
C LEU A 42 -11.75 9.71 -26.65
N THR A 43 -11.00 10.09 -25.61
CA THR A 43 -9.81 9.35 -25.15
C THR A 43 -10.07 8.52 -23.91
N GLU A 44 -11.10 8.86 -23.13
CA GLU A 44 -11.46 8.13 -21.92
C GLU A 44 -12.97 8.02 -21.75
N PHE A 45 -13.40 6.91 -21.17
CA PHE A 45 -14.79 6.66 -20.85
C PHE A 45 -14.93 5.70 -19.67
N THR A 46 -15.98 5.89 -18.87
CA THR A 46 -16.33 4.95 -17.82
C THR A 46 -17.77 4.52 -17.97
N ILE A 47 -17.96 3.22 -18.11
CA ILE A 47 -19.24 2.57 -18.16
C ILE A 47 -19.62 2.16 -16.76
N ASN A 48 -20.61 2.86 -16.20
CA ASN A 48 -21.16 2.55 -14.89
C ASN A 48 -22.57 1.96 -15.08
N ARG A 49 -22.90 0.85 -14.40
CA ARG A 49 -24.17 0.11 -14.46
C ARG A 49 -24.31 -0.82 -15.68
N ASP A 50 -25.44 -1.58 -15.69
CA ASP A 50 -25.78 -2.58 -16.71
C ASP A 50 -26.34 -1.98 -18.00
N TYR A 51 -25.73 -0.93 -18.52
CA TYR A 51 -26.14 -0.40 -19.81
C TYR A 51 -25.82 -1.39 -20.92
N ASN A 52 -26.80 -1.63 -21.79
CA ASN A 52 -26.55 -2.39 -23.02
C ASN A 52 -25.74 -1.51 -23.98
N ILE A 53 -24.41 -1.69 -23.97
CA ILE A 53 -23.50 -0.87 -24.77
C ILE A 53 -23.61 -1.29 -26.21
N PRO A 54 -23.94 -0.38 -27.15
CA PRO A 54 -24.00 -0.73 -28.55
C PRO A 54 -22.60 -1.06 -29.08
N LYS A 55 -22.50 -2.05 -29.94
CA LYS A 55 -21.23 -2.45 -30.57
C LYS A 55 -20.54 -1.30 -31.30
N GLU A 56 -21.30 -0.33 -31.78
CA GLU A 56 -20.83 0.88 -32.44
C GLU A 56 -19.96 1.76 -31.53
N PHE A 57 -20.21 1.73 -30.23
CA PHE A 57 -19.37 2.43 -29.24
C PHE A 57 -17.90 2.01 -29.35
N PHE A 58 -17.64 0.75 -29.58
CA PHE A 58 -16.27 0.21 -29.71
C PHE A 58 -15.56 0.57 -31.01
N LYS A 59 -16.22 1.35 -31.90
CA LYS A 59 -15.61 2.01 -33.04
C LYS A 59 -14.90 3.32 -32.68
N LEU A 60 -15.03 3.81 -31.43
CA LEU A 60 -14.32 4.99 -30.92
C LEU A 60 -12.84 4.66 -30.67
N LYS A 61 -12.06 4.61 -31.74
CA LYS A 61 -10.68 4.07 -31.75
C LYS A 61 -9.66 4.90 -30.96
N ASN A 62 -10.01 6.15 -30.57
CA ASN A 62 -9.12 7.02 -29.82
C ASN A 62 -9.20 6.79 -28.29
N ILE A 63 -10.09 5.90 -27.83
CA ILE A 63 -10.19 5.56 -26.41
C ILE A 63 -8.89 4.88 -25.97
N LYS A 64 -8.21 5.51 -25.00
CA LYS A 64 -6.99 5.05 -24.34
C LYS A 64 -7.26 4.52 -22.94
N LYS A 65 -8.30 5.05 -22.27
CA LYS A 65 -8.69 4.65 -20.92
C LYS A 65 -10.17 4.26 -20.88
N LEU A 66 -10.45 3.05 -20.40
CA LEU A 66 -11.81 2.55 -20.28
C LEU A 66 -12.04 1.95 -18.90
N GLY A 67 -13.08 2.43 -18.21
CA GLY A 67 -13.60 1.85 -17.00
C GLY A 67 -14.87 1.04 -17.27
N ILE A 68 -14.97 -0.14 -16.70
CA ILE A 68 -16.18 -0.97 -16.66
C ILE A 68 -16.48 -1.27 -15.21
N ILE A 69 -17.55 -0.70 -14.68
CA ILE A 69 -17.88 -0.79 -13.26
C ILE A 69 -19.21 -1.53 -13.07
N ASN A 70 -19.22 -2.50 -12.15
CA ASN A 70 -20.42 -3.27 -11.77
C ASN A 70 -21.08 -3.98 -12.98
N ARG A 71 -20.31 -4.75 -13.74
CA ARG A 71 -20.81 -5.57 -14.85
C ARG A 71 -20.40 -7.04 -14.70
N LYS A 72 -21.36 -7.92 -14.87
CA LYS A 72 -21.15 -9.37 -14.88
C LYS A 72 -20.54 -9.88 -16.19
N ILE A 73 -20.81 -9.19 -17.30
CA ILE A 73 -20.37 -9.58 -18.64
C ILE A 73 -19.56 -8.45 -19.27
N ILE A 74 -18.38 -8.77 -19.75
CA ILE A 74 -17.53 -7.86 -20.49
C ILE A 74 -17.82 -8.07 -21.99
N PRO A 75 -18.21 -7.01 -22.74
CA PRO A 75 -18.40 -7.13 -24.18
C PRO A 75 -17.09 -7.50 -24.87
N LYS A 76 -17.10 -8.55 -25.68
CA LYS A 76 -15.91 -8.97 -26.45
C LYS A 76 -15.42 -7.90 -27.44
N GLU A 77 -16.29 -6.99 -27.82
CA GLU A 77 -16.01 -5.86 -28.71
C GLU A 77 -14.96 -4.89 -28.13
N ILE A 78 -14.75 -4.87 -26.82
CA ILE A 78 -13.69 -4.08 -26.15
C ILE A 78 -12.32 -4.34 -26.79
N TYR A 79 -12.07 -5.56 -27.26
CA TYR A 79 -10.79 -5.96 -27.84
C TYR A 79 -10.53 -5.37 -29.23
N SER A 80 -11.50 -4.61 -29.78
CA SER A 80 -11.31 -3.78 -30.98
C SER A 80 -10.63 -2.44 -30.69
N LEU A 81 -10.58 -2.00 -29.43
CA LEU A 81 -9.97 -0.74 -28.99
C LEU A 81 -8.45 -0.87 -28.92
N LYS A 82 -7.77 -0.93 -30.07
CA LYS A 82 -6.33 -1.21 -30.16
C LYS A 82 -5.42 -0.14 -29.54
N ASN A 83 -5.96 1.05 -29.27
CA ASN A 83 -5.24 2.14 -28.60
C ASN A 83 -5.44 2.17 -27.09
N LEU A 84 -6.14 1.18 -26.53
CA LEU A 84 -6.38 1.12 -25.09
C LEU A 84 -5.07 0.89 -24.34
N GLU A 85 -4.78 1.82 -23.44
CA GLU A 85 -3.60 1.84 -22.58
C GLU A 85 -3.98 1.44 -21.15
N ILE A 86 -5.18 1.81 -20.69
CA ILE A 86 -5.66 1.62 -19.32
C ILE A 86 -7.06 0.98 -19.35
N LEU A 87 -7.22 -0.14 -18.66
CA LEU A 87 -8.49 -0.85 -18.53
C LEU A 87 -8.80 -1.16 -17.06
N PHE A 88 -9.97 -0.68 -16.59
CA PHE A 88 -10.51 -1.03 -15.28
C PHE A 88 -11.78 -1.86 -15.44
N ILE A 89 -11.80 -3.04 -14.82
CA ILE A 89 -13.00 -3.88 -14.73
C ILE A 89 -13.16 -4.22 -13.26
N VAL A 90 -14.02 -3.46 -12.55
CA VAL A 90 -14.16 -3.56 -11.11
C VAL A 90 -15.63 -3.69 -10.71
N SER A 91 -15.92 -4.44 -9.66
CA SER A 91 -17.28 -4.63 -9.20
C SER A 91 -17.42 -4.50 -7.70
N TYR A 92 -17.95 -3.38 -7.25
CA TYR A 92 -18.24 -3.11 -5.84
C TYR A 92 -19.59 -3.70 -5.39
N LYS A 93 -20.43 -4.15 -6.31
CA LYS A 93 -21.75 -4.70 -6.01
C LYS A 93 -21.75 -6.21 -6.10
N ARG A 94 -22.34 -6.84 -5.07
CA ARG A 94 -22.56 -8.30 -5.05
C ARG A 94 -23.46 -8.70 -6.23
N GLY A 95 -23.10 -9.75 -6.98
CA GLY A 95 -23.87 -10.21 -8.16
C GLY A 95 -23.40 -9.66 -9.52
N TYR A 96 -22.50 -8.67 -9.52
CA TYR A 96 -21.95 -8.08 -10.76
C TYR A 96 -20.47 -8.42 -10.99
N LYS A 97 -19.94 -9.32 -10.20
CA LYS A 97 -18.53 -9.76 -10.29
C LYS A 97 -18.35 -10.68 -11.50
N ILE A 98 -17.24 -10.46 -12.23
CA ILE A 98 -16.86 -11.38 -13.30
C ILE A 98 -16.16 -12.61 -12.72
N ASP A 99 -16.44 -13.76 -13.30
CA ASP A 99 -15.81 -15.03 -12.92
C ASP A 99 -14.63 -15.39 -13.84
N LYS A 100 -14.59 -14.82 -15.03
CA LYS A 100 -13.51 -15.01 -16.02
C LYS A 100 -13.36 -13.80 -16.93
N ILE A 101 -12.18 -13.68 -17.52
CA ILE A 101 -11.90 -12.71 -18.55
C ILE A 101 -12.22 -13.37 -19.91
N PRO A 102 -13.01 -12.71 -20.78
CA PRO A 102 -13.28 -13.26 -22.11
C PRO A 102 -12.03 -13.38 -22.95
N ASP A 103 -11.99 -14.36 -23.85
CA ASP A 103 -10.92 -14.56 -24.80
C ASP A 103 -10.68 -13.30 -25.64
N GLY A 104 -9.41 -13.03 -25.95
CA GLY A 104 -9.02 -11.94 -26.84
C GLY A 104 -8.43 -10.72 -26.14
N ILE A 105 -8.29 -10.70 -24.81
CA ILE A 105 -7.61 -9.59 -24.09
C ILE A 105 -6.19 -9.35 -24.63
N THR A 106 -5.53 -10.39 -25.07
CA THR A 106 -4.18 -10.33 -25.69
C THR A 106 -4.11 -9.49 -26.95
N LYS A 107 -5.27 -9.13 -27.53
CA LYS A 107 -5.37 -8.20 -28.67
C LYS A 107 -5.07 -6.75 -28.28
N LEU A 108 -5.12 -6.40 -26.99
CA LEU A 108 -4.87 -5.06 -26.46
C LEU A 108 -3.37 -4.83 -26.23
N LYS A 109 -2.59 -4.78 -27.29
CA LYS A 109 -1.12 -4.75 -27.23
C LYS A 109 -0.51 -3.48 -26.61
N LYS A 110 -1.30 -2.38 -26.52
CA LYS A 110 -0.85 -1.12 -25.88
C LYS A 110 -1.21 -1.04 -24.40
N LEU A 111 -1.91 -2.05 -23.87
CA LEU A 111 -2.35 -2.04 -22.49
C LEU A 111 -1.13 -2.07 -21.56
N ASN A 112 -1.00 -1.04 -20.73
CA ASN A 112 0.04 -0.90 -19.71
C ASN A 112 -0.51 -0.96 -18.30
N THR A 113 -1.80 -0.70 -18.11
CA THR A 113 -2.47 -0.76 -16.81
C THR A 113 -3.76 -1.56 -16.89
N LEU A 114 -3.86 -2.61 -16.08
CA LEU A 114 -5.04 -3.46 -15.98
C LEU A 114 -5.46 -3.60 -14.51
N ARG A 115 -6.70 -3.20 -14.19
CA ARG A 115 -7.30 -3.40 -12.87
C ARG A 115 -8.51 -4.32 -12.95
N LEU A 116 -8.45 -5.41 -12.21
CA LEU A 116 -9.48 -6.46 -12.13
C LEU A 116 -9.96 -6.70 -10.68
N SER A 117 -9.77 -5.71 -9.83
CA SER A 117 -10.08 -5.79 -8.40
C SER A 117 -11.57 -5.97 -8.12
N TYR A 118 -11.90 -6.57 -6.96
CA TYR A 118 -13.26 -6.78 -6.48
C TYR A 118 -14.11 -7.70 -7.35
N ASN A 119 -13.47 -8.62 -8.08
CA ASN A 119 -14.13 -9.60 -8.91
C ASN A 119 -14.20 -11.00 -8.25
N ASN A 120 -14.58 -12.01 -8.99
CA ASN A 120 -14.75 -13.36 -8.49
C ASN A 120 -13.84 -14.36 -9.23
N LEU A 121 -12.70 -13.85 -9.71
CA LEU A 121 -11.70 -14.67 -10.40
C LEU A 121 -11.04 -15.61 -9.40
N THR A 122 -11.16 -16.92 -9.62
CA THR A 122 -10.59 -17.96 -8.74
C THR A 122 -9.15 -18.34 -9.13
N GLU A 123 -8.79 -18.11 -10.38
CA GLU A 123 -7.47 -18.39 -10.94
C GLU A 123 -6.94 -17.17 -11.68
N PHE A 124 -5.64 -17.03 -11.70
CA PHE A 124 -4.98 -16.00 -12.52
C PHE A 124 -5.15 -16.36 -13.99
N PRO A 125 -5.78 -15.50 -14.82
CA PRO A 125 -5.98 -15.78 -16.23
C PRO A 125 -4.63 -15.83 -16.96
N LYS A 126 -4.25 -17.01 -17.42
CA LYS A 126 -2.95 -17.30 -18.05
C LYS A 126 -2.66 -16.38 -19.23
N GLU A 127 -3.69 -16.01 -19.98
CA GLU A 127 -3.61 -15.16 -21.17
C GLU A 127 -3.07 -13.75 -20.85
N LEU A 128 -3.23 -13.29 -19.60
CA LEU A 128 -2.70 -12.00 -19.17
C LEU A 128 -1.18 -11.95 -19.20
N CYS A 129 -0.52 -13.10 -19.09
CA CYS A 129 0.94 -13.20 -19.14
C CYS A 129 1.50 -12.82 -20.54
N ASP A 130 0.66 -12.83 -21.59
CA ASP A 130 1.05 -12.41 -22.93
C ASP A 130 0.87 -10.89 -23.17
N LEU A 131 0.39 -10.15 -22.18
CA LEU A 131 0.33 -8.68 -22.19
C LEU A 131 1.66 -8.10 -21.67
N VAL A 132 2.74 -8.40 -22.37
CA VAL A 132 4.12 -8.09 -21.94
C VAL A 132 4.43 -6.60 -21.73
N ASN A 133 3.55 -5.69 -22.18
CA ASN A 133 3.68 -4.26 -21.98
C ASN A 133 3.03 -3.76 -20.67
N LEU A 134 2.43 -4.65 -19.87
CA LEU A 134 1.85 -4.27 -18.59
C LEU A 134 2.93 -3.73 -17.64
N GLN A 135 2.63 -2.57 -17.08
CA GLN A 135 3.42 -1.91 -16.03
C GLN A 135 2.72 -1.94 -14.69
N SER A 136 1.38 -1.90 -14.67
CA SER A 136 0.58 -1.98 -13.45
C SER A 136 -0.54 -3.00 -13.61
N LEU A 137 -0.62 -3.94 -12.67
CA LEU A 137 -1.60 -5.02 -12.64
C LEU A 137 -2.20 -5.16 -11.24
N MET A 138 -3.53 -5.03 -11.14
CA MET A 138 -4.23 -5.03 -9.86
C MET A 138 -5.34 -6.08 -9.84
N PHE A 139 -5.27 -6.99 -8.86
CA PHE A 139 -6.21 -8.08 -8.62
C PHE A 139 -6.76 -8.09 -7.18
N SER A 140 -6.76 -6.96 -6.50
CA SER A 140 -7.21 -6.95 -5.10
C SER A 140 -8.66 -7.44 -4.94
N ASP A 141 -8.92 -8.09 -3.80
CA ASP A 141 -10.24 -8.57 -3.39
C ASP A 141 -10.94 -9.47 -4.44
N SER A 142 -10.16 -10.35 -5.05
CA SER A 142 -10.62 -11.46 -5.89
C SER A 142 -10.56 -12.76 -5.09
N LYS A 143 -10.44 -13.90 -5.73
CA LYS A 143 -10.32 -15.21 -5.04
C LYS A 143 -9.13 -16.00 -5.57
N ILE A 144 -8.16 -15.31 -6.13
CA ILE A 144 -7.00 -15.95 -6.74
C ILE A 144 -6.21 -16.67 -5.66
N ASN A 145 -5.94 -17.95 -5.87
CA ASN A 145 -5.17 -18.78 -4.96
C ASN A 145 -3.94 -19.43 -5.61
N LYS A 146 -3.81 -19.32 -6.94
CA LYS A 146 -2.69 -19.87 -7.71
C LYS A 146 -2.27 -18.95 -8.84
N PHE A 147 -1.00 -19.02 -9.20
CA PHE A 147 -0.40 -18.32 -10.34
C PHE A 147 0.15 -19.32 -11.35
N PRO A 148 0.09 -18.97 -12.67
CA PRO A 148 0.80 -19.72 -13.68
C PRO A 148 2.30 -19.38 -13.65
N GLU A 149 3.15 -20.32 -14.05
CA GLU A 149 4.60 -20.10 -14.19
C GLU A 149 4.92 -19.00 -15.21
N GLU A 150 4.04 -18.82 -16.19
CA GLU A 150 4.14 -17.80 -17.23
C GLU A 150 4.06 -16.37 -16.73
N ILE A 151 3.78 -16.14 -15.44
CA ILE A 151 3.81 -14.79 -14.83
C ILE A 151 5.17 -14.11 -15.07
N SER A 152 6.23 -14.89 -15.15
CA SER A 152 7.60 -14.44 -15.47
C SER A 152 7.75 -13.72 -16.81
N LYS A 153 6.77 -13.82 -17.72
CA LYS A 153 6.76 -13.07 -19.00
C LYS A 153 6.51 -11.57 -18.81
N LEU A 154 5.88 -11.14 -17.71
CA LEU A 154 5.52 -9.75 -17.44
C LEU A 154 6.72 -8.91 -16.99
N LYS A 155 7.79 -8.92 -17.76
CA LYS A 155 9.07 -8.27 -17.43
C LYS A 155 8.99 -6.76 -17.25
N ASN A 156 7.99 -6.09 -17.80
CA ASN A 156 7.79 -4.64 -17.67
C ASN A 156 6.96 -4.25 -16.45
N LEU A 157 6.48 -5.24 -15.66
CA LEU A 157 5.62 -4.96 -14.51
C LEU A 157 6.40 -4.23 -13.42
N LYS A 158 5.84 -3.09 -12.98
CA LYS A 158 6.38 -2.23 -11.92
C LYS A 158 5.54 -2.28 -10.67
N GLU A 159 4.22 -2.39 -10.83
CA GLU A 159 3.28 -2.44 -9.72
C GLU A 159 2.41 -3.68 -9.82
N PHE A 160 2.36 -4.45 -8.74
CA PHE A 160 1.52 -5.64 -8.66
C PHE A 160 0.76 -5.65 -7.35
N ASP A 161 -0.57 -5.55 -7.44
CA ASP A 161 -1.46 -5.63 -6.28
C ASP A 161 -2.25 -6.95 -6.30
N LEU A 162 -2.00 -7.78 -5.31
CA LEU A 162 -2.59 -9.08 -5.07
C LEU A 162 -3.30 -9.15 -3.72
N SER A 163 -3.59 -8.00 -3.12
CA SER A 163 -4.19 -7.94 -1.79
C SER A 163 -5.60 -8.56 -1.75
N GLY A 164 -6.01 -9.07 -0.59
CA GLY A 164 -7.36 -9.58 -0.36
C GLY A 164 -7.70 -10.83 -1.19
N ASN A 165 -6.73 -11.71 -1.43
CA ASN A 165 -6.93 -12.96 -2.15
C ASN A 165 -6.80 -14.18 -1.21
N GLY A 166 -6.75 -15.37 -1.75
CA GLY A 166 -6.58 -16.61 -0.99
C GLY A 166 -5.19 -17.22 -1.11
N LEU A 167 -4.16 -16.41 -1.35
CA LEU A 167 -2.80 -16.88 -1.58
C LEU A 167 -2.18 -17.45 -0.30
N ILE A 168 -1.62 -18.65 -0.40
CA ILE A 168 -0.88 -19.30 0.70
C ILE A 168 0.64 -19.33 0.44
N SER A 169 1.04 -19.20 -0.82
CA SER A 169 2.43 -19.16 -1.29
C SER A 169 2.49 -18.45 -2.65
N LEU A 170 3.69 -18.17 -3.11
CA LEU A 170 4.01 -17.62 -4.43
C LEU A 170 4.84 -18.61 -5.22
N PRO A 171 4.72 -18.66 -6.57
CA PRO A 171 5.62 -19.42 -7.40
C PRO A 171 7.01 -18.75 -7.43
N ASP A 172 8.06 -19.57 -7.63
CA ASP A 172 9.43 -19.05 -7.73
C ASP A 172 9.61 -18.04 -8.87
N THR A 173 8.83 -18.18 -9.92
CA THR A 173 8.82 -17.31 -11.11
C THR A 173 8.38 -15.89 -10.85
N ILE A 174 7.75 -15.59 -9.69
CA ILE A 174 7.45 -14.19 -9.27
C ILE A 174 8.74 -13.39 -9.13
N CYS A 175 9.83 -14.06 -8.73
CA CYS A 175 11.14 -13.45 -8.57
C CYS A 175 11.78 -13.00 -9.88
N ASP A 176 11.25 -13.44 -11.01
CA ASP A 176 11.73 -13.06 -12.34
C ASP A 176 11.12 -11.74 -12.85
N LEU A 177 10.24 -11.10 -12.06
CA LEU A 177 9.69 -9.76 -12.33
C LEU A 177 10.72 -8.68 -11.93
N GLU A 178 11.85 -8.64 -12.58
CA GLU A 178 13.01 -7.85 -12.15
C GLU A 178 12.78 -6.34 -12.11
N ASN A 179 11.79 -5.82 -12.86
CA ASN A 179 11.43 -4.41 -12.87
C ASN A 179 10.36 -4.04 -11.83
N LEU A 180 9.92 -4.99 -11.00
CA LEU A 180 8.90 -4.74 -10.00
C LEU A 180 9.43 -3.77 -8.93
N GLU A 181 8.68 -2.68 -8.73
CA GLU A 181 8.98 -1.62 -7.77
C GLU A 181 8.07 -1.68 -6.53
N VAL A 182 6.79 -2.03 -6.74
CA VAL A 182 5.78 -2.10 -5.68
C VAL A 182 5.05 -3.44 -5.76
N LEU A 183 5.03 -4.17 -4.64
CA LEU A 183 4.30 -5.44 -4.50
C LEU A 183 3.40 -5.38 -3.27
N ASN A 184 2.10 -5.46 -3.49
CA ASN A 184 1.11 -5.54 -2.41
C ASN A 184 0.49 -6.94 -2.35
N MET A 185 0.70 -7.63 -1.25
CA MET A 185 0.15 -8.97 -0.97
C MET A 185 -0.56 -9.02 0.39
N SER A 186 -1.04 -7.87 0.85
CA SER A 186 -1.76 -7.79 2.11
C SER A 186 -3.06 -8.60 2.10
N ASN A 187 -3.57 -8.95 3.28
CA ASN A 187 -4.82 -9.72 3.42
C ASN A 187 -4.82 -11.04 2.63
N ASN A 188 -3.79 -11.85 2.84
CA ASN A 188 -3.68 -13.19 2.27
C ASN A 188 -3.40 -14.22 3.35
N GLY A 189 -3.05 -15.43 2.97
CA GLY A 189 -2.68 -16.52 3.87
C GLY A 189 -1.21 -16.92 3.76
N ILE A 190 -0.34 -16.05 3.25
CA ILE A 190 1.06 -16.37 2.93
C ILE A 190 1.82 -16.71 4.20
N LYS A 191 2.60 -17.78 4.12
CA LYS A 191 3.44 -18.28 5.24
C LYS A 191 4.92 -18.27 4.92
N THR A 192 5.29 -18.37 3.65
CA THR A 192 6.67 -18.49 3.18
C THR A 192 6.89 -17.74 1.88
N PHE A 193 8.14 -17.43 1.58
CA PHE A 193 8.57 -16.79 0.34
C PHE A 193 9.47 -17.70 -0.49
N PRO A 194 9.53 -17.48 -1.82
CA PRO A 194 10.53 -18.07 -2.68
C PRO A 194 11.95 -17.68 -2.24
N LYS A 195 12.90 -18.61 -2.31
CA LYS A 195 14.30 -18.36 -1.89
C LYS A 195 15.00 -17.27 -2.73
N ASN A 196 14.58 -17.11 -3.98
CA ASN A 196 15.24 -16.21 -4.95
C ASN A 196 14.73 -14.76 -4.92
N MET A 197 14.15 -14.29 -3.78
CA MET A 197 13.64 -12.92 -3.65
C MET A 197 14.69 -11.84 -3.99
N SER A 198 15.98 -12.14 -3.83
CA SER A 198 17.08 -11.24 -4.21
C SER A 198 17.11 -10.84 -5.70
N LYS A 199 16.40 -11.57 -6.57
CA LYS A 199 16.26 -11.19 -7.99
C LYS A 199 15.42 -9.94 -8.18
N LEU A 200 14.52 -9.59 -7.23
CA LEU A 200 13.67 -8.40 -7.27
C LEU A 200 14.49 -7.14 -6.92
N LYS A 201 15.48 -6.83 -7.74
CA LYS A 201 16.47 -5.77 -7.48
C LYS A 201 15.88 -4.35 -7.46
N ASN A 202 14.74 -4.14 -8.10
CA ASN A 202 14.08 -2.84 -8.19
C ASN A 202 12.97 -2.66 -7.16
N LEU A 203 12.67 -3.69 -6.34
CA LEU A 203 11.59 -3.62 -5.36
C LEU A 203 11.93 -2.61 -4.26
N LYS A 204 11.05 -1.61 -4.12
CA LYS A 204 11.13 -0.51 -3.15
C LYS A 204 10.10 -0.65 -2.05
N GLU A 205 8.91 -1.14 -2.39
CA GLU A 205 7.80 -1.26 -1.46
C GLU A 205 7.22 -2.67 -1.47
N LEU A 206 7.11 -3.27 -0.28
CA LEU A 206 6.49 -4.57 -0.07
C LEU A 206 5.49 -4.49 1.07
N ASN A 207 4.23 -4.74 0.76
CA ASN A 207 3.15 -4.78 1.75
C ASN A 207 2.67 -6.22 1.98
N LEU A 208 2.85 -6.71 3.20
CA LEU A 208 2.49 -8.05 3.68
C LEU A 208 1.55 -7.98 4.90
N TRP A 209 0.84 -6.84 5.06
CA TRP A 209 -0.13 -6.67 6.13
C TRP A 209 -1.14 -7.83 6.15
N ASN A 210 -1.47 -8.28 7.38
CA ASN A 210 -2.49 -9.32 7.61
C ASN A 210 -2.28 -10.59 6.79
N ASN A 211 -1.14 -11.27 7.06
CA ASN A 211 -0.80 -12.59 6.55
C ASN A 211 -0.60 -13.58 7.72
N ASN A 212 0.01 -14.73 7.47
CA ASN A 212 0.15 -15.80 8.46
C ASN A 212 1.61 -16.11 8.84
N PHE A 213 2.49 -15.12 8.77
CA PHE A 213 3.89 -15.32 9.16
C PHE A 213 4.01 -15.51 10.67
N ILE A 214 4.70 -16.58 11.10
CA ILE A 214 5.02 -16.86 12.51
C ILE A 214 6.41 -16.32 12.85
N GLU A 215 7.34 -16.39 11.89
CA GLU A 215 8.68 -15.82 11.98
C GLU A 215 8.86 -14.81 10.84
N PHE A 216 9.77 -13.87 11.02
CA PHE A 216 10.16 -12.95 9.94
C PHE A 216 10.82 -13.75 8.82
N PRO A 217 10.33 -13.68 7.57
CA PRO A 217 10.92 -14.43 6.46
C PRO A 217 12.33 -13.90 6.14
N GLU A 218 13.36 -14.72 6.36
CA GLU A 218 14.75 -14.31 6.14
C GLU A 218 15.04 -13.92 4.68
N GLU A 219 14.31 -14.50 3.73
CA GLU A 219 14.41 -14.19 2.31
C GLU A 219 14.20 -12.71 2.01
N LEU A 220 13.34 -12.03 2.82
CA LEU A 220 13.09 -10.59 2.69
C LEU A 220 14.34 -9.75 3.01
N CYS A 221 15.25 -10.26 3.83
CA CYS A 221 16.52 -9.58 4.12
C CYS A 221 17.45 -9.48 2.90
N ASN A 222 17.15 -10.20 1.83
CA ASN A 222 17.88 -10.13 0.57
C ASN A 222 17.34 -9.04 -0.39
N LEU A 223 16.25 -8.38 -0.04
CA LEU A 223 15.68 -7.24 -0.79
C LEU A 223 16.45 -5.95 -0.44
N VAL A 224 17.71 -5.89 -0.80
CA VAL A 224 18.64 -4.82 -0.34
C VAL A 224 18.28 -3.40 -0.78
N ASN A 225 17.36 -3.26 -1.74
CA ASN A 225 16.90 -1.98 -2.25
C ASN A 225 15.52 -1.56 -1.68
N ILE A 226 14.94 -2.37 -0.78
CA ILE A 226 13.65 -2.06 -0.17
C ILE A 226 13.74 -0.77 0.65
N GLU A 227 12.74 0.10 0.48
CA GLU A 227 12.61 1.37 1.20
C GLU A 227 11.45 1.33 2.20
N LYS A 228 10.39 0.58 1.87
CA LYS A 228 9.20 0.41 2.72
C LYS A 228 8.83 -1.05 2.85
N LEU A 229 8.73 -1.54 4.09
CA LEU A 229 8.34 -2.92 4.41
C LEU A 229 7.24 -2.92 5.47
N VAL A 230 6.07 -3.45 5.11
CA VAL A 230 4.91 -3.57 5.99
C VAL A 230 4.65 -5.05 6.27
N LEU A 231 4.78 -5.45 7.52
CA LEU A 231 4.54 -6.81 8.05
C LEU A 231 3.53 -6.81 9.20
N SER A 232 2.78 -5.73 9.33
CA SER A 232 1.80 -5.59 10.41
C SER A 232 0.67 -6.63 10.34
N GLY A 233 0.03 -6.89 11.49
CA GLY A 233 -1.09 -7.84 11.55
C GLY A 233 -0.73 -9.29 11.25
N ASN A 234 0.50 -9.71 11.55
CA ASN A 234 0.96 -11.09 11.43
C ASN A 234 1.07 -11.76 12.81
N ARG A 235 1.83 -12.82 12.93
CA ARG A 235 2.07 -13.55 14.19
C ARG A 235 3.56 -13.65 14.52
N ILE A 236 4.36 -12.75 13.96
CA ILE A 236 5.82 -12.77 14.03
C ILE A 236 6.24 -12.64 15.49
N ASN A 237 7.00 -13.63 15.98
CA ASN A 237 7.52 -13.68 17.34
C ASN A 237 9.05 -13.59 17.40
N LYS A 238 9.73 -13.82 16.27
CA LYS A 238 11.16 -13.70 16.11
C LYS A 238 11.54 -12.78 14.97
N PHE A 239 12.61 -12.05 15.16
CA PHE A 239 13.13 -11.08 14.21
C PHE A 239 14.59 -11.42 13.89
N PRO A 240 15.00 -11.53 12.62
CA PRO A 240 16.34 -12.01 12.26
C PRO A 240 17.41 -10.92 12.40
N GLU A 241 18.62 -11.30 12.76
CA GLU A 241 19.79 -10.40 12.74
C GLU A 241 20.12 -9.93 11.32
N SER A 242 19.81 -10.75 10.31
CA SER A 242 20.00 -10.45 8.89
C SER A 242 19.22 -9.23 8.39
N ILE A 243 18.31 -8.67 9.18
CA ILE A 243 17.63 -7.39 8.89
C ILE A 243 18.64 -6.27 8.62
N SER A 244 19.82 -6.36 9.21
CA SER A 244 20.93 -5.43 9.01
C SER A 244 21.37 -5.25 7.56
N LYS A 245 20.96 -6.14 6.64
CA LYS A 245 21.22 -6.03 5.19
C LYS A 245 20.37 -4.94 4.52
N LEU A 246 19.22 -4.58 5.07
CA LEU A 246 18.25 -3.65 4.47
C LEU A 246 18.67 -2.18 4.67
N LYS A 247 19.83 -1.81 4.16
CA LYS A 247 20.44 -0.48 4.37
C LYS A 247 19.64 0.70 3.84
N LYS A 248 18.76 0.48 2.85
CA LYS A 248 17.93 1.54 2.24
C LYS A 248 16.56 1.69 2.90
N LEU A 249 16.22 0.83 3.88
CA LEU A 249 14.92 0.85 4.52
C LEU A 249 14.68 2.19 5.24
N LYS A 250 13.56 2.82 4.93
CA LYS A 250 13.08 4.10 5.48
C LYS A 250 11.88 3.90 6.39
N GLU A 251 10.98 2.97 6.03
CA GLU A 251 9.75 2.68 6.77
C GLU A 251 9.67 1.19 7.07
N LEU A 252 9.49 0.85 8.36
CA LEU A 252 9.29 -0.52 8.84
C LEU A 252 8.07 -0.59 9.75
N ASP A 253 7.02 -1.28 9.28
CA ASP A 253 5.83 -1.53 10.08
C ASP A 253 5.75 -3.00 10.50
N LEU A 254 5.87 -3.24 11.80
CA LEU A 254 5.78 -4.54 12.47
C LEU A 254 4.63 -4.56 13.47
N SER A 255 3.70 -3.62 13.38
CA SER A 255 2.60 -3.51 14.33
C SER A 255 1.68 -4.74 14.33
N GLY A 256 1.00 -4.99 15.44
CA GLY A 256 0.06 -6.10 15.55
C GLY A 256 0.71 -7.48 15.39
N ASN A 257 1.91 -7.66 15.94
CA ASN A 257 2.64 -8.93 15.93
C ASN A 257 2.81 -9.51 17.36
N LYS A 258 3.72 -10.46 17.55
CA LYS A 258 3.99 -11.12 18.83
C LYS A 258 5.44 -10.98 19.28
N LEU A 259 6.12 -9.91 18.83
CA LEU A 259 7.53 -9.68 19.14
C LEU A 259 7.73 -9.46 20.65
N ASN A 260 8.65 -10.23 21.25
CA ASN A 260 9.06 -10.07 22.64
C ASN A 260 10.30 -9.19 22.78
N ASN A 261 11.13 -9.12 21.75
CA ASN A 261 12.34 -8.32 21.68
C ASN A 261 12.65 -7.93 20.22
N LEU A 262 13.63 -7.05 20.05
CA LEU A 262 14.23 -6.69 18.77
C LEU A 262 15.72 -7.07 18.77
N PRO A 263 16.31 -7.44 17.62
CA PRO A 263 17.74 -7.72 17.55
C PRO A 263 18.55 -6.45 17.68
N LYS A 264 19.77 -6.54 18.20
CA LYS A 264 20.72 -5.42 18.28
C LYS A 264 21.05 -4.84 16.90
N ASP A 265 21.02 -5.68 15.89
CA ASP A 265 21.28 -5.35 14.50
C ASP A 265 20.26 -4.39 13.87
N ILE A 266 19.13 -4.11 14.55
CA ILE A 266 18.20 -3.04 14.16
C ILE A 266 18.94 -1.69 13.98
N SER A 267 20.00 -1.47 14.77
CA SER A 267 20.84 -0.27 14.72
C SER A 267 21.55 -0.05 13.38
N ASN A 268 21.61 -1.07 12.53
CA ASN A 268 22.22 -1.01 11.21
C ASN A 268 21.29 -0.42 10.12
N LEU A 269 20.02 -0.20 10.42
CA LEU A 269 19.04 0.43 9.54
C LEU A 269 19.20 1.97 9.56
N LYS A 270 20.37 2.45 9.15
CA LYS A 270 20.75 3.86 9.32
C LYS A 270 19.85 4.87 8.61
N ASN A 271 19.11 4.45 7.59
CA ASN A 271 18.19 5.30 6.84
C ASN A 271 16.75 5.24 7.35
N LEU A 272 16.48 4.44 8.41
CA LEU A 272 15.14 4.29 8.95
C LEU A 272 14.64 5.62 9.52
N LYS A 273 13.46 6.03 9.07
CA LYS A 273 12.75 7.23 9.47
C LYS A 273 11.51 6.90 10.30
N GLU A 274 10.84 5.82 9.97
CA GLU A 274 9.61 5.40 10.63
C GLU A 274 9.72 3.96 11.10
N LEU A 275 9.48 3.74 12.40
CA LEU A 275 9.42 2.42 13.02
C LEU A 275 8.12 2.28 13.79
N ASN A 276 7.25 1.40 13.30
CA ASN A 276 5.98 1.08 13.96
C ASN A 276 6.03 -0.31 14.61
N LEU A 277 5.96 -0.36 15.93
CA LEU A 277 5.96 -1.54 16.78
C LEU A 277 4.67 -1.63 17.61
N TRP A 278 3.62 -0.89 17.23
CA TRP A 278 2.34 -0.87 17.94
C TRP A 278 1.80 -2.29 18.15
N ASN A 279 1.22 -2.53 19.35
CA ASN A 279 0.56 -3.79 19.68
C ASN A 279 1.46 -5.03 19.47
N ASN A 280 2.53 -5.10 20.27
CA ASN A 280 3.44 -6.24 20.37
C ASN A 280 3.59 -6.68 21.85
N ASN A 281 4.58 -7.51 22.15
CA ASN A 281 4.85 -8.01 23.49
C ASN A 281 6.17 -7.49 24.09
N LEU A 282 6.70 -6.38 23.56
CA LEU A 282 8.02 -5.87 23.95
C LEU A 282 8.05 -5.49 25.44
N LEU A 283 9.06 -6.00 26.15
CA LEU A 283 9.30 -5.69 27.56
C LEU A 283 10.23 -4.47 27.69
N GLU A 284 11.10 -4.29 26.73
CA GLU A 284 12.09 -3.21 26.62
C GLU A 284 12.50 -3.00 25.17
N LEU A 285 13.21 -1.93 24.88
CA LEU A 285 13.87 -1.68 23.60
C LEU A 285 15.37 -1.95 23.75
N PRO A 286 16.04 -2.57 22.76
CA PRO A 286 17.49 -2.74 22.83
C PRO A 286 18.20 -1.39 22.80
N GLU A 287 19.29 -1.26 23.55
CA GLU A 287 20.07 -0.02 23.64
C GLU A 287 20.57 0.44 22.26
N GLU A 288 20.82 -0.48 21.37
CA GLU A 288 21.27 -0.26 20.02
C GLU A 288 20.24 0.46 19.13
N LEU A 289 18.93 0.34 19.44
CA LEU A 289 17.86 1.05 18.71
C LEU A 289 18.09 2.56 18.73
N TYR A 290 18.59 3.07 19.83
CA TYR A 290 18.84 4.51 19.99
C TYR A 290 20.01 5.03 19.12
N ASN A 291 20.64 4.17 18.32
CA ASN A 291 21.62 4.56 17.28
C ASN A 291 20.97 4.87 15.92
N LEU A 292 19.65 4.81 15.82
CA LEU A 292 18.88 5.16 14.61
C LEU A 292 18.71 6.69 14.50
N LYS A 293 19.79 7.40 14.24
CA LYS A 293 19.85 8.89 14.26
C LYS A 293 18.94 9.58 13.26
N ASN A 294 18.42 8.87 12.26
CA ASN A 294 17.51 9.41 11.27
C ASN A 294 16.03 9.11 11.57
N LEU A 295 15.74 8.46 12.71
CA LEU A 295 14.38 8.12 13.10
C LEU A 295 13.59 9.40 13.42
N GLU A 296 12.48 9.56 12.74
CA GLU A 296 11.56 10.70 12.83
C GLU A 296 10.27 10.32 13.58
N ILE A 297 9.80 9.09 13.39
CA ILE A 297 8.56 8.57 13.99
C ILE A 297 8.86 7.23 14.67
N LEU A 298 8.54 7.12 15.95
CA LEU A 298 8.63 5.89 16.73
C LEU A 298 7.30 5.60 17.41
N ASN A 299 6.64 4.52 17.02
CA ASN A 299 5.44 4.03 17.69
C ASN A 299 5.73 2.70 18.39
N ILE A 300 5.68 2.72 19.71
CA ILE A 300 5.84 1.57 20.61
C ILE A 300 4.60 1.36 21.50
N SER A 301 3.47 1.93 21.10
CA SER A 301 2.23 1.86 21.89
C SER A 301 1.72 0.43 21.99
N TYR A 302 0.94 0.15 23.02
CA TYR A 302 0.36 -1.15 23.34
C TYR A 302 1.40 -2.28 23.38
N ASN A 303 2.41 -2.06 24.24
CA ASN A 303 3.46 -3.04 24.58
C ASN A 303 3.51 -3.27 26.11
N LYS A 304 4.58 -3.84 26.60
CA LYS A 304 4.78 -4.12 28.03
C LYS A 304 5.97 -3.38 28.61
N ILE A 305 6.39 -2.28 27.97
CA ILE A 305 7.61 -1.52 28.28
C ILE A 305 7.43 -0.81 29.62
N LYS A 306 8.42 -0.98 30.49
CA LYS A 306 8.43 -0.37 31.83
C LYS A 306 9.26 0.91 31.88
N ASN A 307 10.33 0.97 31.10
CA ASN A 307 11.29 2.08 31.13
C ASN A 307 11.77 2.38 29.70
N LEU A 308 12.08 3.64 29.46
CA LEU A 308 12.84 4.09 28.29
C LEU A 308 14.26 4.44 28.74
N SER A 309 15.25 4.16 27.88
CA SER A 309 16.64 4.46 28.18
C SER A 309 16.96 5.95 28.12
N GLU A 310 17.94 6.41 28.89
CA GLU A 310 18.51 7.76 28.78
C GLU A 310 19.11 8.04 27.39
N LYS A 311 19.47 6.98 26.62
CA LYS A 311 19.95 7.09 25.26
C LYS A 311 18.88 7.51 24.26
N ILE A 312 17.61 7.63 24.68
CA ILE A 312 16.54 8.16 23.80
C ILE A 312 16.92 9.52 23.19
N SER A 313 17.72 10.30 23.93
CA SER A 313 18.26 11.58 23.45
C SER A 313 19.11 11.50 22.17
N ASN A 314 19.58 10.30 21.78
CA ASN A 314 20.33 10.09 20.56
C ASN A 314 19.43 10.12 19.30
N LEU A 315 18.12 9.95 19.48
CA LEU A 315 17.12 10.05 18.41
C LEU A 315 16.79 11.53 18.14
N ASN A 316 17.81 12.31 17.84
CA ASN A 316 17.74 13.77 17.79
C ASN A 316 16.85 14.34 16.70
N LYS A 317 16.44 13.55 15.69
CA LYS A 317 15.47 13.89 14.65
C LYS A 317 14.04 13.42 14.97
N LEU A 318 13.81 12.84 16.15
CA LEU A 318 12.50 12.31 16.50
C LEU A 318 11.49 13.46 16.63
N LYS A 319 10.42 13.37 15.86
CA LYS A 319 9.31 14.31 15.81
C LYS A 319 8.08 13.78 16.53
N GLU A 320 7.86 12.48 16.44
CA GLU A 320 6.70 11.82 17.03
C GLU A 320 7.13 10.60 17.83
N LEU A 321 6.67 10.55 19.09
CA LEU A 321 6.84 9.41 19.98
C LEU A 321 5.48 8.96 20.51
N SER A 322 5.03 7.78 20.08
CA SER A 322 3.83 7.13 20.63
C SER A 322 4.23 5.95 21.50
N ALA A 323 3.88 6.01 22.76
CA ALA A 323 4.18 5.00 23.78
C ALA A 323 2.97 4.72 24.69
N SER A 324 1.75 4.98 24.20
CA SER A 324 0.50 4.70 24.93
C SER A 324 0.32 3.21 25.22
N GLY A 325 -0.51 2.87 26.20
CA GLY A 325 -0.81 1.46 26.54
C GLY A 325 0.40 0.65 27.00
N ASN A 326 1.32 1.26 27.78
CA ASN A 326 2.52 0.61 28.30
C ASN A 326 2.52 0.56 29.83
N LYS A 327 3.69 0.35 30.43
CA LYS A 327 3.87 0.27 31.90
C LYS A 327 4.84 1.34 32.44
N LEU A 328 4.97 2.45 31.69
CA LEU A 328 5.86 3.55 32.02
C LEU A 328 5.39 4.24 33.30
N LYS A 329 6.34 4.53 34.21
CA LYS A 329 6.09 5.26 35.47
C LYS A 329 6.75 6.63 35.46
N ILE A 330 7.87 6.74 34.76
CA ILE A 330 8.71 7.93 34.62
C ILE A 330 9.27 8.01 33.22
N LEU A 331 9.67 9.18 32.79
CA LEU A 331 10.47 9.38 31.59
C LEU A 331 11.96 9.52 31.96
N PRO A 332 12.88 9.14 31.06
CA PRO A 332 14.30 9.40 31.22
C PRO A 332 14.55 10.91 31.21
N LYS A 333 15.48 11.39 32.05
CA LYS A 333 15.79 12.83 32.16
C LYS A 333 16.24 13.42 30.80
N ASN A 334 17.00 12.65 30.04
CA ASN A 334 17.53 13.09 28.75
C ASN A 334 16.49 13.23 27.64
N ILE A 335 15.21 12.86 27.84
CA ILE A 335 14.16 13.09 26.85
C ILE A 335 14.02 14.57 26.49
N ASN A 336 14.36 15.46 27.41
CA ASN A 336 14.37 16.91 27.20
C ASN A 336 15.35 17.41 26.12
N LYS A 337 16.22 16.54 25.63
CA LYS A 337 17.16 16.82 24.53
C LYS A 337 16.54 16.61 23.14
N LEU A 338 15.36 16.00 23.04
CA LEU A 338 14.65 15.76 21.77
C LEU A 338 14.01 17.06 21.25
N LYS A 339 14.82 17.96 20.71
CA LYS A 339 14.40 19.32 20.36
C LYS A 339 13.45 19.38 19.14
N GLU A 340 13.40 18.34 18.30
CA GLU A 340 12.49 18.25 17.18
C GLU A 340 11.12 17.60 17.53
N LEU A 341 10.99 17.06 18.77
CA LEU A 341 9.77 16.38 19.19
C LEU A 341 8.60 17.38 19.23
N ASN A 342 7.55 17.08 18.47
CA ASN A 342 6.35 17.89 18.39
C ASN A 342 5.09 17.16 18.91
N THR A 343 5.07 15.83 18.89
CA THR A 343 3.96 15.03 19.38
C THR A 343 4.47 13.94 20.31
N ILE A 344 3.86 13.80 21.49
CA ILE A 344 4.13 12.72 22.40
C ILE A 344 2.82 12.14 22.94
N ASP A 345 2.61 10.84 22.72
CA ASP A 345 1.49 10.09 23.27
C ASP A 345 1.99 9.11 24.32
N LEU A 346 1.57 9.33 25.56
CA LEU A 346 1.87 8.54 26.76
C LEU A 346 0.60 8.08 27.49
N ALA A 347 -0.54 8.11 26.80
CA ALA A 347 -1.82 7.70 27.36
C ALA A 347 -1.79 6.27 27.87
N ASP A 348 -2.67 5.91 28.79
CA ASP A 348 -2.79 4.55 29.36
C ASP A 348 -1.43 3.98 29.81
N ASN A 349 -0.77 4.70 30.73
CA ASN A 349 0.48 4.29 31.35
C ASN A 349 0.34 4.28 32.91
N LYS A 350 1.43 4.33 33.64
CA LYS A 350 1.43 4.25 35.14
C LYS A 350 2.02 5.50 35.79
N PHE A 351 1.98 6.65 35.08
CA PHE A 351 2.43 7.92 35.64
C PHE A 351 1.53 8.36 36.79
N LYS A 352 2.15 8.70 37.89
CA LYS A 352 1.47 9.27 39.10
C LYS A 352 1.52 10.80 39.10
N GLU A 353 2.56 11.34 38.47
CA GLU A 353 2.84 12.75 38.36
C GLU A 353 3.15 13.12 36.91
N PHE A 354 2.94 14.37 36.55
CA PHE A 354 3.29 14.88 35.22
C PHE A 354 4.81 14.83 35.04
N PRO A 355 5.32 14.23 33.94
CA PRO A 355 6.75 14.18 33.63
C PRO A 355 7.31 15.58 33.36
N LYS A 356 8.03 16.15 34.34
CA LYS A 356 8.53 17.54 34.30
C LYS A 356 9.51 17.79 33.16
N GLU A 357 10.18 16.75 32.68
CA GLU A 357 11.11 16.75 31.57
C GLU A 357 10.48 17.30 30.29
N LEU A 358 9.15 17.05 30.07
CA LEU A 358 8.41 17.53 28.92
C LEU A 358 8.33 19.05 28.86
N CYS A 359 8.33 19.73 30.03
CA CYS A 359 8.23 21.19 30.10
C CYS A 359 9.43 21.92 29.43
N SER A 360 10.52 21.22 29.14
CA SER A 360 11.70 21.75 28.46
C SER A 360 11.67 21.54 26.93
N LEU A 361 10.65 20.85 26.41
CA LEU A 361 10.47 20.55 24.98
C LEU A 361 9.60 21.62 24.35
N ILE A 362 10.17 22.77 24.07
CA ILE A 362 9.46 24.00 23.62
C ILE A 362 8.76 23.88 22.28
N ASN A 363 9.06 22.85 21.50
CA ASN A 363 8.46 22.58 20.20
C ASN A 363 7.27 21.60 20.25
N LEU A 364 6.96 21.05 21.44
CA LEU A 364 5.79 20.19 21.58
C LEU A 364 4.51 20.97 21.25
N LYS A 365 3.67 20.32 20.42
CA LYS A 365 2.34 20.77 20.05
C LYS A 365 1.27 19.93 20.73
N GLU A 366 1.49 18.63 20.84
CA GLU A 366 0.54 17.70 21.40
C GLU A 366 1.19 16.83 22.48
N ILE A 367 0.53 16.77 23.65
CA ILE A 367 0.88 15.90 24.77
C ILE A 367 -0.39 15.16 25.16
N ASP A 368 -0.38 13.85 25.02
CA ASP A 368 -1.41 12.98 25.57
C ASP A 368 -0.86 12.19 26.73
N LEU A 369 -1.40 12.39 27.92
CA LEU A 369 -1.13 11.70 29.18
C LEU A 369 -2.43 11.17 29.81
N SER A 370 -3.51 11.09 29.02
CA SER A 370 -4.80 10.59 29.49
C SER A 370 -4.70 9.15 30.01
N LEU A 371 -5.69 8.69 30.75
CA LEU A 371 -5.73 7.34 31.34
C LEU A 371 -4.48 6.99 32.18
N ASN A 372 -3.91 8.00 32.88
CA ASN A 372 -2.86 7.85 33.86
C ASN A 372 -3.38 8.18 35.25
N LYS A 373 -2.50 8.32 36.24
CA LYS A 373 -2.85 8.70 37.62
C LYS A 373 -2.44 10.14 37.93
N ILE A 374 -2.34 10.99 36.94
CA ILE A 374 -1.89 12.38 37.04
C ILE A 374 -3.05 13.24 37.54
N LYS A 375 -2.84 13.99 38.60
CA LYS A 375 -3.87 14.85 39.21
C LYS A 375 -3.88 16.26 38.65
N LYS A 376 -2.74 16.78 38.22
CA LYS A 376 -2.57 18.15 37.72
C LYS A 376 -1.33 18.33 36.87
N ALA A 377 -1.39 19.25 35.93
CA ALA A 377 -0.21 19.72 35.23
C ALA A 377 0.63 20.66 36.11
N PRO A 378 1.96 20.70 35.94
CA PRO A 378 2.82 21.60 36.67
C PRO A 378 2.72 23.03 36.13
N LYS A 379 3.03 24.04 36.94
CA LYS A 379 2.96 25.47 36.52
C LYS A 379 3.84 25.76 35.30
N ASN A 380 5.00 25.13 35.20
CA ASN A 380 5.94 25.37 34.10
C ASN A 380 5.54 24.73 32.75
N ILE A 381 4.38 24.10 32.64
CA ILE A 381 3.80 23.68 31.36
C ILE A 381 3.65 24.87 30.43
N THR A 382 3.43 26.07 30.93
CA THR A 382 3.34 27.34 30.19
C THR A 382 4.61 27.71 29.43
N ASN A 383 5.73 27.05 29.71
CA ASN A 383 6.99 27.22 28.94
C ASN A 383 6.89 26.66 27.53
N ILE A 384 5.99 25.74 27.28
CA ILE A 384 5.77 25.13 25.96
C ILE A 384 4.85 26.04 25.14
N LYS A 385 5.43 27.07 24.52
CA LYS A 385 4.66 28.12 23.82
C LYS A 385 3.89 27.64 22.60
N LYS A 386 4.27 26.49 22.02
CA LYS A 386 3.63 25.89 20.84
C LYS A 386 2.60 24.83 21.17
N LEU A 387 2.30 24.62 22.46
CA LEU A 387 1.39 23.57 22.89
C LEU A 387 -0.06 23.94 22.47
N GLU A 388 -0.62 23.09 21.62
CA GLU A 388 -1.97 23.20 21.06
C GLU A 388 -2.95 22.26 21.78
N LYS A 389 -2.45 21.08 22.19
CA LYS A 389 -3.28 20.05 22.84
C LYS A 389 -2.56 19.45 24.04
N LEU A 390 -3.24 19.44 25.18
CA LEU A 390 -2.82 18.74 26.38
C LEU A 390 -3.99 17.91 26.91
N ASP A 391 -3.81 16.60 27.00
CA ASP A 391 -4.78 15.71 27.63
C ASP A 391 -4.14 15.03 28.86
N ILE A 392 -4.76 15.21 30.04
CA ILE A 392 -4.42 14.55 31.29
C ILE A 392 -5.64 13.92 31.96
N SER A 393 -6.71 13.68 31.18
CA SER A 393 -7.95 13.07 31.66
C SER A 393 -7.72 11.64 32.14
N ASN A 394 -8.48 11.21 33.14
CA ASN A 394 -8.40 9.90 33.78
C ASN A 394 -9.58 9.02 33.39
#